data_096b107e7301aadb19aaa56fa86dd4b0
#
_entry.id   096b107e7301aadb19aaa56fa86dd4b0
#
_cell.length_a   1.000
_cell.length_b   1.000
_cell.length_c   1.000
_cell.angle_alpha   90.00
_cell.angle_beta   90.00
_cell.angle_gamma   90.00
#
_symmetry.space_group_name_H-M   'P 1'
#
loop_
_entity.id
_entity.type
_entity.pdbx_description
1 polymer ?
#
loop_
_entity_poly.entity_id
_entity_poly.type
_entity_poly.pdbx_seq_one_letter_code
_entity_poly.pdbx_strand_id
1 'polypeptide(L)'
;EYVALAFRTALSGRQGAVHLTIPHDFQMAEVDDAEAARYAPNEYGTPLNVLGDPAQIERALDVLSSAQRPVIFAGSSAGATALPAEVQRLIETLRIPFFSEDSARALIPDSHEYSMGLGYQPLNLTVKNVGDADVVLMLGKKLDYTNGFGGNPPFAADVKFVVVDPSPAQ
;
A
#
# COMPACT_ATOMS: atom_id res chain seq x y z
N GLU A 1 0.11 -13.08 25.59
CA GLU A 1 -0.82 -12.01 25.22
C GLU A 1 -0.12 -10.91 24.40
N TYR A 2 0.99 -10.29 24.89
CA TYR A 2 1.70 -9.21 24.19
C TYR A 2 2.32 -9.64 22.86
N VAL A 3 2.82 -10.86 22.74
CA VAL A 3 3.32 -11.42 21.48
C VAL A 3 2.20 -11.50 20.44
N ALA A 4 1.03 -12.02 20.84
CA ALA A 4 -0.13 -12.08 19.97
C ALA A 4 -0.63 -10.69 19.55
N LEU A 5 -0.58 -9.71 20.47
CA LEU A 5 -0.90 -8.33 20.17
C LEU A 5 0.10 -7.73 19.17
N ALA A 6 1.39 -8.01 19.34
CA ALA A 6 2.43 -7.55 18.41
C ALA A 6 2.19 -8.08 16.99
N PHE A 7 1.90 -9.39 16.84
CA PHE A 7 1.57 -9.96 15.54
C PHE A 7 0.30 -9.35 14.93
N ARG A 8 -0.79 -9.23 15.73
CA ARG A 8 -2.00 -8.57 15.23
C ARG A 8 -1.76 -7.14 14.78
N THR A 9 -0.97 -6.38 15.55
CA THR A 9 -0.61 -5.01 15.18
C THR A 9 0.22 -4.96 13.91
N ALA A 10 1.24 -5.85 13.77
CA ALA A 10 2.08 -5.91 12.58
C ALA A 10 1.30 -6.24 11.30
N LEU A 11 0.24 -7.03 11.40
CA LEU A 11 -0.55 -7.56 10.28
C LEU A 11 -1.87 -6.81 10.04
N SER A 12 -2.19 -5.80 10.85
CA SER A 12 -3.46 -5.04 10.75
C SER A 12 -3.25 -3.69 10.07
N GLY A 13 -4.27 -3.22 9.35
CA GLY A 13 -4.23 -1.93 8.68
C GLY A 13 -3.06 -1.84 7.71
N ARG A 14 -2.26 -0.78 7.81
CA ARG A 14 -0.99 -0.69 7.08
C ARG A 14 0.04 -1.59 7.78
N GLN A 15 0.32 -2.73 7.18
CA GLN A 15 1.26 -3.71 7.72
C GLN A 15 2.65 -3.11 7.89
N GLY A 16 3.33 -3.49 8.96
CA GLY A 16 4.66 -2.96 9.27
C GLY A 16 5.31 -3.61 10.47
N ALA A 17 6.54 -3.20 10.76
CA ALA A 17 7.31 -3.71 11.88
C ALA A 17 6.73 -3.23 13.22
N VAL A 18 6.74 -4.11 14.21
CA VAL A 18 6.49 -3.80 15.63
C VAL A 18 7.70 -4.17 16.46
N HIS A 19 7.89 -3.44 17.54
CA HIS A 19 8.94 -3.70 18.52
C HIS A 19 8.32 -4.17 19.83
N LEU A 20 8.76 -5.31 20.32
CA LEU A 20 8.40 -5.85 21.64
C LEU A 20 9.65 -5.93 22.52
N THR A 21 9.69 -5.15 23.59
CA THR A 21 10.74 -5.23 24.59
C THR A 21 10.35 -6.23 25.65
N ILE A 22 11.19 -7.25 25.87
CA ILE A 22 11.01 -8.27 26.90
C ILE A 22 12.11 -8.07 27.94
N PRO A 23 11.77 -7.64 29.18
CA PRO A 23 12.75 -7.50 30.26
C PRO A 23 13.45 -8.82 30.56
N HIS A 24 14.71 -8.72 31.01
CA HIS A 24 15.56 -9.90 31.19
C HIS A 24 15.04 -10.85 32.29
N ASP A 25 14.49 -10.32 33.37
CA ASP A 25 13.86 -11.10 34.43
C ASP A 25 12.70 -11.98 33.95
N PHE A 26 11.88 -11.46 32.99
CA PHE A 26 10.83 -12.26 32.35
C PHE A 26 11.37 -13.38 31.46
N GLN A 27 12.53 -13.16 30.82
CA GLN A 27 13.17 -14.18 29.97
C GLN A 27 13.72 -15.35 30.79
N MET A 28 14.04 -15.10 32.06
CA MET A 28 14.60 -16.09 32.99
C MET A 28 13.54 -16.74 33.89
N ALA A 29 12.28 -16.31 33.81
CA ALA A 29 11.21 -16.86 34.60
C ALA A 29 10.84 -18.27 34.12
N GLU A 30 10.62 -19.17 35.07
CA GLU A 30 10.07 -20.51 34.78
C GLU A 30 8.58 -20.42 34.50
N VAL A 31 8.11 -21.12 33.47
CA VAL A 31 6.71 -21.17 33.05
C VAL A 31 6.28 -22.63 32.96
N ASP A 32 5.07 -22.94 33.39
CA ASP A 32 4.47 -24.26 33.24
C ASP A 32 4.21 -24.56 31.76
N ASP A 33 4.59 -25.75 31.29
CA ASP A 33 4.41 -26.18 29.90
C ASP A 33 2.92 -26.16 29.47
N ALA A 34 2.00 -26.49 30.42
CA ALA A 34 0.57 -26.44 30.14
C ALA A 34 0.05 -25.01 29.96
N GLU A 35 0.65 -24.02 30.60
CA GLU A 35 0.33 -22.62 30.40
C GLU A 35 0.92 -22.12 29.09
N ALA A 36 2.15 -22.49 28.77
CA ALA A 36 2.79 -22.14 27.50
C ALA A 36 2.03 -22.67 26.28
N ALA A 37 1.47 -23.88 26.37
CA ALA A 37 0.69 -24.52 25.30
C ALA A 37 -0.62 -23.79 24.96
N ARG A 38 -1.15 -22.93 25.86
CA ARG A 38 -2.37 -22.14 25.59
C ARG A 38 -2.19 -21.05 24.54
N TYR A 39 -0.96 -20.72 24.19
CA TYR A 39 -0.63 -19.62 23.30
C TYR A 39 -0.01 -20.11 21.98
N ALA A 40 -0.61 -21.15 21.39
CA ALA A 40 -0.13 -21.70 20.12
C ALA A 40 -0.18 -20.67 18.98
N PRO A 41 0.85 -20.60 18.11
CA PRO A 41 0.98 -19.55 17.09
C PRO A 41 -0.17 -19.45 16.07
N ASN A 42 -0.87 -20.54 15.82
CA ASN A 42 -1.98 -20.62 14.86
C ASN A 42 -3.27 -19.92 15.31
N GLU A 43 -3.34 -19.41 16.54
CA GLU A 43 -4.51 -18.68 17.06
C GLU A 43 -4.38 -17.14 16.93
N TYR A 44 -3.28 -16.63 16.38
CA TYR A 44 -3.02 -15.19 16.34
C TYR A 44 -3.78 -14.38 15.27
N GLY A 45 -4.72 -15.03 14.63
CA GLY A 45 -5.69 -14.38 13.78
C GLY A 45 -5.24 -14.18 12.34
N THR A 46 -6.17 -14.39 11.44
CA THR A 46 -6.02 -14.00 10.03
C THR A 46 -6.13 -12.47 9.94
N PRO A 47 -5.30 -11.80 9.14
CA PRO A 47 -5.48 -10.39 8.87
C PRO A 47 -6.90 -10.11 8.38
N LEU A 48 -7.58 -9.14 8.99
CA LEU A 48 -8.92 -8.75 8.55
C LEU A 48 -8.78 -7.94 7.26
N ASN A 49 -9.34 -8.44 6.16
CA ASN A 49 -9.51 -7.66 4.94
C ASN A 49 -10.70 -6.73 5.15
N VAL A 50 -10.43 -5.45 5.34
CA VAL A 50 -11.45 -4.41 5.40
C VAL A 50 -11.80 -4.00 3.98
N LEU A 51 -13.05 -4.19 3.60
CA LEU A 51 -13.56 -3.70 2.32
C LEU A 51 -13.78 -2.18 2.40
N GLY A 52 -13.49 -1.50 1.30
CA GLY A 52 -13.82 -0.08 1.17
C GLY A 52 -15.34 0.15 1.13
N ASP A 53 -15.76 1.35 1.51
CA ASP A 53 -17.15 1.78 1.33
C ASP A 53 -17.51 1.80 -0.16
N PRO A 54 -18.55 1.06 -0.60
CA PRO A 54 -18.96 1.00 -2.00
C PRO A 54 -19.20 2.39 -2.63
N ALA A 55 -19.81 3.32 -1.90
CA ALA A 55 -20.07 4.66 -2.41
C ALA A 55 -18.77 5.45 -2.65
N GLN A 56 -17.74 5.24 -1.83
CA GLN A 56 -16.43 5.86 -2.07
C GLN A 56 -15.71 5.21 -3.25
N ILE A 57 -15.87 3.90 -3.45
CA ILE A 57 -15.31 3.19 -4.60
C ILE A 57 -15.94 3.71 -5.89
N GLU A 58 -17.27 3.85 -5.95
CA GLU A 58 -17.97 4.41 -7.12
C GLU A 58 -17.49 5.84 -7.42
N ARG A 59 -17.38 6.71 -6.41
CA ARG A 59 -16.83 8.06 -6.59
C ARG A 59 -15.41 8.06 -7.12
N ALA A 60 -14.57 7.15 -6.65
CA ALA A 60 -13.19 7.00 -7.13
C ALA A 60 -13.17 6.59 -8.61
N LEU A 61 -14.03 5.65 -9.00
CA LEU A 61 -14.17 5.20 -10.38
C LEU A 61 -14.70 6.32 -11.30
N ASP A 62 -15.65 7.13 -10.84
CA ASP A 62 -16.15 8.30 -11.58
C ASP A 62 -15.02 9.31 -11.84
N VAL A 63 -14.21 9.60 -10.82
CA VAL A 63 -13.06 10.50 -10.97
C VAL A 63 -12.06 9.95 -11.98
N LEU A 64 -11.71 8.66 -11.87
CA LEU A 64 -10.75 8.01 -12.76
C LEU A 64 -11.26 7.91 -14.20
N SER A 65 -12.54 7.58 -14.40
CA SER A 65 -13.12 7.45 -15.73
C SER A 65 -13.29 8.78 -16.45
N SER A 66 -13.40 9.88 -15.72
CA SER A 66 -13.47 11.25 -16.27
C SER A 66 -12.11 11.88 -16.52
N ALA A 67 -11.03 11.27 -16.04
CA ALA A 67 -9.68 11.76 -16.19
C ALA A 67 -9.20 11.70 -17.64
N GLN A 68 -8.39 12.69 -18.03
CA GLN A 68 -7.79 12.72 -19.37
C GLN A 68 -6.36 12.15 -19.36
N ARG A 69 -5.64 12.31 -18.27
CA ARG A 69 -4.26 11.85 -18.09
C ARG A 69 -4.05 11.25 -16.69
N PRO A 70 -4.79 10.16 -16.39
CA PRO A 70 -4.64 9.48 -15.10
C PRO A 70 -3.30 8.74 -15.01
N VAL A 71 -2.77 8.61 -13.79
CA VAL A 71 -1.62 7.74 -13.48
C VAL A 71 -1.86 6.98 -12.18
N ILE A 72 -1.22 5.83 -12.02
CA ILE A 72 -1.28 5.01 -10.79
C ILE A 72 0.11 4.98 -10.16
N PHE A 73 0.15 5.24 -8.85
CA PHE A 73 1.30 4.95 -8.00
C PHE A 73 0.90 3.87 -6.99
N ALA A 74 1.56 2.72 -7.05
CA ALA A 74 1.36 1.64 -6.10
C ALA A 74 2.52 1.56 -5.10
N GLY A 75 2.20 1.36 -3.84
CA GLY A 75 3.17 1.30 -2.75
C GLY A 75 3.05 0.05 -1.88
N SER A 76 3.73 0.08 -0.75
CA SER A 76 3.94 -1.09 0.12
C SER A 76 2.65 -1.78 0.57
N SER A 77 1.58 -1.04 0.87
CA SER A 77 0.32 -1.67 1.30
C SER A 77 -0.33 -2.45 0.16
N ALA A 78 -0.28 -1.94 -1.09
CA ALA A 78 -0.76 -2.69 -2.25
C ALA A 78 0.12 -3.92 -2.51
N GLY A 79 1.44 -3.79 -2.40
CA GLY A 79 2.37 -4.91 -2.56
C GLY A 79 2.16 -6.04 -1.53
N ALA A 80 1.68 -5.69 -0.34
CA ALA A 80 1.42 -6.64 0.74
C ALA A 80 0.05 -7.33 0.63
N THR A 81 -0.96 -6.68 0.03
CA THR A 81 -2.37 -7.10 0.12
C THR A 81 -3.08 -7.27 -1.21
N ALA A 82 -2.62 -6.59 -2.27
CA ALA A 82 -3.27 -6.66 -3.57
C ALA A 82 -3.00 -7.99 -4.29
N LEU A 83 -3.96 -8.42 -5.07
CA LEU A 83 -3.82 -9.56 -5.97
C LEU A 83 -3.24 -9.07 -7.31
N PRO A 84 -2.07 -9.54 -7.75
CA PRO A 84 -1.44 -9.08 -8.99
C PRO A 84 -2.37 -9.13 -10.21
N ALA A 85 -3.12 -10.21 -10.38
CA ALA A 85 -4.06 -10.36 -11.49
C ALA A 85 -5.17 -9.29 -11.50
N GLU A 86 -5.66 -8.87 -10.33
CA GLU A 86 -6.69 -7.84 -10.21
C GLU A 86 -6.12 -6.46 -10.53
N VAL A 87 -4.89 -6.17 -10.07
CA VAL A 87 -4.19 -4.92 -10.39
C VAL A 87 -3.89 -4.85 -11.88
N GLN A 88 -3.40 -5.93 -12.49
CA GLN A 88 -3.15 -5.99 -13.92
C GLN A 88 -4.45 -5.75 -14.71
N ARG A 89 -5.55 -6.42 -14.34
CA ARG A 89 -6.87 -6.23 -14.97
C ARG A 89 -7.35 -4.78 -14.87
N LEU A 90 -7.18 -4.14 -13.72
CA LEU A 90 -7.52 -2.73 -13.53
C LEU A 90 -6.75 -1.83 -14.52
N ILE A 91 -5.43 -2.01 -14.58
CA ILE A 91 -4.53 -1.22 -15.43
C ILE A 91 -4.87 -1.40 -16.91
N GLU A 92 -5.07 -2.64 -17.36
CA GLU A 92 -5.41 -2.98 -18.75
C GLU A 92 -6.81 -2.44 -19.15
N THR A 93 -7.78 -2.53 -18.24
CA THR A 93 -9.14 -2.03 -18.48
C THR A 93 -9.16 -0.52 -18.64
N LEU A 94 -8.47 0.18 -17.74
CA LEU A 94 -8.45 1.64 -17.73
C LEU A 94 -7.34 2.24 -18.61
N ARG A 95 -6.38 1.42 -19.06
CA ARG A 95 -5.20 1.83 -19.86
C ARG A 95 -4.39 2.94 -19.20
N ILE A 96 -4.15 2.81 -17.90
CA ILE A 96 -3.51 3.83 -17.08
C ILE A 96 -2.04 3.49 -16.85
N PRO A 97 -1.09 4.43 -17.07
CA PRO A 97 0.31 4.26 -16.71
C PRO A 97 0.48 3.93 -15.23
N PHE A 98 1.32 2.95 -14.92
CA PHE A 98 1.52 2.40 -13.60
C PHE A 98 2.96 2.57 -13.15
N PHE A 99 3.15 3.25 -12.03
CA PHE A 99 4.41 3.33 -11.31
C PHE A 99 4.36 2.48 -10.05
N SER A 100 5.41 1.73 -9.79
CA SER A 100 5.53 0.87 -8.61
C SER A 100 6.61 1.36 -7.67
N GLU A 101 6.37 1.28 -6.37
CA GLU A 101 7.37 1.55 -5.33
C GLU A 101 7.42 0.42 -4.33
N ASP A 102 8.57 0.25 -3.71
CA ASP A 102 8.82 -0.74 -2.65
C ASP A 102 8.37 -2.17 -3.05
N SER A 103 7.57 -2.81 -2.21
CA SER A 103 7.05 -4.16 -2.44
C SER A 103 5.96 -4.24 -3.54
N ALA A 104 5.46 -3.11 -4.05
CA ALA A 104 4.52 -3.10 -5.17
C ALA A 104 5.16 -3.44 -6.53
N ARG A 105 6.48 -3.53 -6.62
CA ARG A 105 7.19 -3.80 -7.88
C ARG A 105 6.85 -5.14 -8.52
N ALA A 106 6.33 -6.09 -7.77
CA ALA A 106 5.93 -7.39 -8.29
C ALA A 106 4.45 -7.49 -8.72
N LEU A 107 3.68 -6.40 -8.61
CA LEU A 107 2.24 -6.41 -8.93
C LEU A 107 1.96 -6.57 -10.43
N ILE A 108 2.83 -6.02 -11.29
CA ILE A 108 2.82 -6.29 -12.73
C ILE A 108 4.25 -6.47 -13.23
N PRO A 109 4.47 -7.23 -14.31
CA PRO A 109 5.80 -7.36 -14.90
C PRO A 109 6.37 -6.01 -15.35
N ASP A 110 7.68 -5.80 -15.17
CA ASP A 110 8.35 -4.59 -15.67
C ASP A 110 8.26 -4.47 -17.20
N SER A 111 8.06 -5.59 -17.93
CA SER A 111 7.86 -5.64 -19.39
C SER A 111 6.43 -5.31 -19.83
N HIS A 112 5.50 -5.10 -18.93
CA HIS A 112 4.12 -4.78 -19.25
C HIS A 112 4.02 -3.40 -19.92
N GLU A 113 3.19 -3.25 -20.95
CA GLU A 113 3.10 -2.01 -21.75
C GLU A 113 2.74 -0.75 -20.94
N TYR A 114 1.98 -0.91 -19.84
CA TYR A 114 1.61 0.18 -18.92
C TYR A 114 2.57 0.33 -17.75
N SER A 115 3.60 -0.52 -17.62
CA SER A 115 4.60 -0.37 -16.57
C SER A 115 5.58 0.76 -16.90
N MET A 116 5.56 1.80 -16.10
CA MET A 116 6.49 2.94 -16.19
C MET A 116 7.70 2.78 -15.26
N GLY A 117 7.80 1.65 -14.58
CA GLY A 117 8.90 1.33 -13.66
C GLY A 117 8.74 1.97 -12.27
N LEU A 118 9.88 2.29 -11.65
CA LEU A 118 9.91 2.84 -10.29
C LEU A 118 9.33 4.25 -10.22
N GLY A 119 8.45 4.50 -9.26
CA GLY A 119 7.80 5.81 -9.05
C GLY A 119 8.66 6.86 -8.33
N TYR A 120 9.99 6.70 -8.30
CA TYR A 120 10.90 7.61 -7.63
C TYR A 120 11.76 8.38 -8.63
N GLN A 121 11.51 9.69 -8.74
CA GLN A 121 12.10 10.56 -9.76
C GLN A 121 13.64 10.49 -9.87
N PRO A 122 14.43 10.47 -8.79
CA PRO A 122 15.87 10.39 -8.88
C PRO A 122 16.39 9.14 -9.59
N LEU A 123 15.62 8.05 -9.59
CA LEU A 123 15.99 6.76 -10.19
C LEU A 123 15.23 6.46 -11.48
N ASN A 124 14.18 7.23 -11.80
CA ASN A 124 13.39 7.05 -13.02
C ASN A 124 12.92 8.38 -13.59
N LEU A 125 13.56 8.79 -14.68
CA LEU A 125 13.26 10.07 -15.34
C LEU A 125 11.84 10.13 -15.93
N THR A 126 11.18 8.99 -16.17
CA THR A 126 9.80 8.92 -16.67
C THR A 126 8.80 9.55 -15.69
N VAL A 127 9.12 9.58 -14.40
CA VAL A 127 8.30 10.25 -13.35
C VAL A 127 8.12 11.75 -13.63
N LYS A 128 8.99 12.39 -14.40
CA LYS A 128 8.81 13.81 -14.78
C LYS A 128 7.51 14.05 -15.57
N ASN A 129 7.02 13.05 -16.29
CA ASN A 129 5.81 13.15 -17.08
C ASN A 129 4.52 13.18 -16.24
N VAL A 130 4.59 12.87 -14.93
CA VAL A 130 3.42 12.96 -14.03
C VAL A 130 3.01 14.40 -13.75
N GLY A 131 3.85 15.39 -14.08
CA GLY A 131 3.49 16.80 -14.01
C GLY A 131 2.30 17.20 -14.90
N ASP A 132 1.98 16.40 -15.91
CA ASP A 132 0.83 16.58 -16.79
C ASP A 132 -0.40 15.78 -16.36
N ALA A 133 -0.30 14.95 -15.31
CA ALA A 133 -1.42 14.15 -14.82
C ALA A 133 -2.49 15.03 -14.18
N ASP A 134 -3.75 14.75 -14.50
CA ASP A 134 -4.92 15.40 -13.90
C ASP A 134 -5.52 14.62 -12.74
N VAL A 135 -5.31 13.29 -12.72
CA VAL A 135 -5.70 12.40 -11.63
C VAL A 135 -4.57 11.44 -11.30
N VAL A 136 -4.28 11.28 -10.02
CA VAL A 136 -3.32 10.30 -9.50
C VAL A 136 -4.02 9.34 -8.56
N LEU A 137 -4.06 8.05 -8.92
CA LEU A 137 -4.48 6.98 -8.03
C LEU A 137 -3.31 6.50 -7.18
N MET A 138 -3.39 6.75 -5.87
CA MET A 138 -2.44 6.26 -4.87
C MET A 138 -2.95 4.92 -4.32
N LEU A 139 -2.43 3.82 -4.84
CA LEU A 139 -2.85 2.47 -4.46
C LEU A 139 -1.90 1.92 -3.38
N GLY A 140 -2.31 2.00 -2.12
CA GLY A 140 -1.50 1.60 -0.98
C GLY A 140 -0.17 2.35 -0.84
N LYS A 141 -0.10 3.56 -1.41
CA LYS A 141 1.07 4.44 -1.41
C LYS A 141 0.75 5.72 -0.65
N LYS A 142 1.69 6.15 0.19
CA LYS A 142 1.61 7.44 0.90
C LYS A 142 2.02 8.60 0.01
N LEU A 143 1.47 9.77 0.29
CA LEU A 143 2.07 11.04 -0.09
C LEU A 143 3.22 11.34 0.88
N ASP A 144 4.44 11.03 0.47
CA ASP A 144 5.65 11.18 1.28
C ASP A 144 6.78 11.88 0.50
N TYR A 145 7.98 11.88 1.04
CA TYR A 145 9.13 12.56 0.43
C TYR A 145 9.49 11.99 -0.97
N THR A 146 9.17 10.73 -1.27
CA THR A 146 9.49 10.12 -2.58
C THR A 146 8.71 10.75 -3.72
N ASN A 147 7.51 11.28 -3.40
CA ASN A 147 6.59 11.91 -4.34
C ASN A 147 6.31 13.39 -4.00
N GLY A 148 7.23 14.04 -3.29
CA GLY A 148 7.13 15.45 -2.94
C GLY A 148 5.93 15.81 -2.08
N PHE A 149 5.42 14.87 -1.27
CA PHE A 149 4.21 15.02 -0.45
C PHE A 149 2.98 15.47 -1.25
N GLY A 150 2.91 15.09 -2.52
CA GLY A 150 1.84 15.51 -3.43
C GLY A 150 1.93 16.94 -3.93
N GLY A 151 3.06 17.60 -3.69
CA GLY A 151 3.27 18.99 -4.08
C GLY A 151 3.71 19.18 -5.55
N ASN A 152 3.79 20.44 -5.94
CA ASN A 152 4.33 20.85 -7.22
C ASN A 152 5.77 21.38 -7.05
N PRO A 153 6.78 20.82 -7.73
CA PRO A 153 6.74 19.54 -8.45
C PRO A 153 6.72 18.31 -7.50
N PRO A 154 6.48 17.08 -7.96
CA PRO A 154 6.40 16.63 -9.37
C PRO A 154 5.00 16.67 -9.99
N PHE A 155 3.95 16.90 -9.22
CA PHE A 155 2.57 16.88 -9.71
C PHE A 155 2.11 18.27 -10.15
N ALA A 156 1.07 18.32 -10.99
CA ALA A 156 0.39 19.57 -11.32
C ALA A 156 -0.24 20.20 -10.06
N ALA A 157 -0.36 21.52 -10.03
CA ALA A 157 -0.90 22.23 -8.87
C ALA A 157 -2.40 21.95 -8.62
N ASP A 158 -3.11 21.53 -9.66
CA ASP A 158 -4.56 21.21 -9.66
C ASP A 158 -4.85 19.72 -9.77
N VAL A 159 -3.85 18.85 -9.64
CA VAL A 159 -3.99 17.40 -9.69
C VAL A 159 -4.95 16.91 -8.59
N LYS A 160 -5.79 15.94 -8.95
CA LYS A 160 -6.67 15.27 -7.98
C LYS A 160 -6.05 13.95 -7.54
N PHE A 161 -6.02 13.70 -6.24
CA PHE A 161 -5.59 12.42 -5.68
C PHE A 161 -6.79 11.57 -5.31
N VAL A 162 -6.78 10.33 -5.78
CA VAL A 162 -7.65 9.25 -5.31
C VAL A 162 -6.77 8.31 -4.46
N VAL A 163 -7.05 8.22 -3.18
CA VAL A 163 -6.22 7.43 -2.24
C VAL A 163 -6.98 6.19 -1.81
N VAL A 164 -6.39 5.03 -2.09
CA VAL A 164 -6.87 3.72 -1.62
C VAL A 164 -5.81 3.19 -0.65
N ASP A 165 -6.09 3.28 0.64
CA ASP A 165 -5.16 2.90 1.69
C ASP A 165 -5.91 2.33 2.90
N PRO A 166 -5.35 1.33 3.60
CA PRO A 166 -5.95 0.79 4.82
C PRO A 166 -5.92 1.76 6.02
N SER A 167 -5.17 2.86 5.93
CA SER A 167 -5.06 3.87 6.98
C SER A 167 -5.84 5.15 6.61
N PRO A 168 -6.76 5.63 7.47
CA PRO A 168 -7.51 6.85 7.22
C PRO A 168 -6.67 8.13 7.40
N ALA A 169 -5.44 8.01 7.87
CA ALA A 169 -4.54 9.14 8.16
C ALA A 169 -3.58 9.45 7.02
N GLN A 170 -3.96 9.14 5.78
CA GLN A 170 -3.14 9.38 4.58
C GLN A 170 -3.71 10.50 3.73
#